data_98570dcd9ca0cdb851a91c25ad7a33ef
#
_entry.id   98570dcd9ca0cdb851a91c25ad7a33ef
#
_cell.length_a   1.000
_cell.length_b   1.000
_cell.length_c   1.000
_cell.angle_alpha   90.00
_cell.angle_beta   90.00
_cell.angle_gamma   90.00
#
_symmetry.space_group_name_H-M   'P 1'
#
loop_
_entity.id
_entity.type
_entity.pdbx_description
1 polymer ?
#
loop_
_entity_poly.entity_id
_entity_poly.type
_entity_poly.pdbx_seq_one_letter_code
_entity_poly.pdbx_strand_id
1 'polypeptide(L)'
;MENITFGSIYDDRLKDAKKLLFKVLPKLKDNNYDIKGYKFSSVTEVRDNGVTICAYTTVDNYGDKYIVVNNKFQKESLEALASLVAHELTHVLDKPTVDEEVEAYINEALAWNKLKNDKIEPSELTEILNHVLELCRQGEIRNYVVNSGFYQDNLGLN
;
A
#
# COMPACT_ATOMS: atom_id res chain seq x y z
N MET A 1 -2.89 -18.03 -13.90
CA MET A 1 -2.87 -17.94 -12.44
C MET A 1 -1.43 -18.02 -11.99
N GLU A 2 -0.93 -16.96 -11.41
CA GLU A 2 0.42 -16.99 -10.87
C GLU A 2 0.46 -17.99 -9.72
N ASN A 3 1.42 -18.90 -9.79
CA ASN A 3 1.70 -19.73 -8.62
C ASN A 3 2.23 -18.82 -7.53
N ILE A 4 1.42 -18.63 -6.51
CA ILE A 4 1.83 -17.92 -5.31
C ILE A 4 2.89 -18.77 -4.64
N THR A 5 4.15 -18.49 -4.91
CA THR A 5 5.25 -19.13 -4.20
C THR A 5 5.37 -18.46 -2.84
N PHE A 6 4.86 -19.15 -1.82
CA PHE A 6 5.12 -18.75 -0.43
C PHE A 6 6.62 -18.96 -0.17
N GLY A 7 7.23 -17.98 0.48
CA GLY A 7 8.59 -18.15 0.97
C GLY A 7 9.67 -17.46 0.17
N SER A 8 9.35 -16.33 -0.51
CA SER A 8 10.40 -15.40 -0.90
C SER A 8 11.21 -15.02 0.35
N ILE A 9 12.54 -14.97 0.21
CA ILE A 9 13.41 -14.55 1.33
C ILE A 9 13.08 -13.13 1.83
N TYR A 10 12.37 -12.35 1.04
CA TYR A 10 11.99 -10.97 1.39
C TYR A 10 10.60 -10.86 2.03
N ASP A 11 9.80 -11.94 2.01
CA ASP A 11 8.43 -11.88 2.55
C ASP A 11 8.43 -11.60 4.05
N ASP A 12 9.43 -12.07 4.80
CA ASP A 12 9.57 -11.79 6.24
C ASP A 12 9.78 -10.30 6.51
N ARG A 13 10.35 -9.56 5.58
CA ARG A 13 10.49 -8.11 5.71
C ARG A 13 9.14 -7.41 5.75
N LEU A 14 8.14 -7.92 5.02
CA LEU A 14 6.77 -7.39 5.06
C LEU A 14 6.11 -7.66 6.42
N LYS A 15 6.40 -8.80 7.03
CA LYS A 15 5.93 -9.09 8.39
C LYS A 15 6.56 -8.14 9.41
N ASP A 16 7.84 -7.85 9.26
CA ASP A 16 8.53 -6.89 10.13
C ASP A 16 8.02 -5.47 9.91
N ALA A 17 7.75 -5.10 8.66
CA ALA A 17 7.15 -3.81 8.33
C ALA A 17 5.76 -3.67 8.97
N LYS A 18 4.94 -4.73 8.93
CA LYS A 18 3.64 -4.76 9.60
C LYS A 18 3.77 -4.53 11.10
N LYS A 19 4.71 -5.21 11.76
CA LYS A 19 4.96 -5.01 13.19
C LYS A 19 5.32 -3.58 13.51
N LEU A 20 6.17 -2.99 12.69
CA LEU A 20 6.58 -1.59 12.82
C LEU A 20 5.37 -0.65 12.65
N LEU A 21 4.52 -0.92 11.64
CA LEU A 21 3.31 -0.16 11.41
C LEU A 21 2.39 -0.15 12.64
N PHE A 22 2.20 -1.30 13.28
CA PHE A 22 1.27 -1.39 14.41
C PHE A 22 1.77 -0.66 15.66
N LYS A 23 3.07 -0.34 15.73
CA LYS A 23 3.61 0.53 16.78
C LYS A 23 3.22 1.98 16.60
N VAL A 24 3.08 2.44 15.36
CA VAL A 24 2.78 3.84 15.05
C VAL A 24 1.32 4.11 14.70
N LEU A 25 0.63 3.12 14.15
CA LEU A 25 -0.81 3.18 13.84
C LEU A 25 -1.51 1.91 14.35
N PRO A 26 -1.66 1.77 15.68
CA PRO A 26 -2.25 0.54 16.25
C PRO A 26 -3.70 0.31 15.82
N LYS A 27 -4.42 1.34 15.36
CA LYS A 27 -5.79 1.19 14.86
C LYS A 27 -5.90 0.23 13.67
N LEU A 28 -4.83 0.07 12.89
CA LEU A 28 -4.83 -0.82 11.71
C LEU A 28 -4.64 -2.29 12.08
N LYS A 29 -4.30 -2.58 13.32
CA LYS A 29 -4.10 -3.95 13.78
C LYS A 29 -5.37 -4.77 13.64
N ASP A 30 -6.53 -4.18 13.88
CA ASP A 30 -7.81 -4.87 13.77
C ASP A 30 -8.13 -5.28 12.34
N ASN A 31 -7.64 -4.53 11.35
CA ASN A 31 -7.88 -4.82 9.93
C ASN A 31 -7.03 -5.99 9.40
N ASN A 32 -6.09 -6.48 10.19
CA ASN A 32 -5.22 -7.58 9.80
C ASN A 32 -5.86 -8.96 10.00
N TYR A 33 -7.03 -9.04 10.62
CA TYR A 33 -7.64 -10.30 11.07
C TYR A 33 -7.88 -11.30 9.93
N ASP A 34 -8.19 -10.85 8.73
CA ASP A 34 -8.50 -11.70 7.59
C ASP A 34 -7.35 -11.76 6.55
N ILE A 35 -6.21 -11.16 6.84
CA ILE A 35 -5.06 -11.21 5.96
C ILE A 35 -4.23 -12.45 6.29
N LYS A 36 -4.19 -13.38 5.36
CA LYS A 36 -3.47 -14.64 5.54
C LYS A 36 -1.97 -14.50 5.34
N GLY A 37 -1.53 -13.63 4.45
CA GLY A 37 -0.11 -13.47 4.18
C GLY A 37 0.24 -12.18 3.48
N TYR A 38 1.52 -11.89 3.49
CA TYR A 38 2.16 -10.73 2.86
C TYR A 38 3.28 -11.24 1.97
N LYS A 39 3.36 -10.78 0.73
CA LYS A 39 4.38 -11.26 -0.19
C LYS A 39 4.79 -10.20 -1.21
N PHE A 40 5.97 -10.38 -1.74
CA PHE A 40 6.41 -9.65 -2.93
C PHE A 40 6.08 -10.45 -4.18
N SER A 41 5.65 -9.75 -5.23
CA SER A 41 5.41 -10.37 -6.52
C SER A 41 5.67 -9.37 -7.64
N SER A 42 5.92 -9.89 -8.83
CA SER A 42 6.04 -9.05 -10.01
C SER A 42 4.68 -8.43 -10.32
N VAL A 43 4.67 -7.10 -10.47
CA VAL A 43 3.49 -6.35 -10.87
C VAL A 43 3.82 -5.72 -12.22
N THR A 44 3.23 -6.26 -13.28
CA THR A 44 3.49 -5.80 -14.64
C THR A 44 2.50 -4.73 -15.09
N GLU A 45 1.39 -4.58 -14.37
CA GLU A 45 0.37 -3.61 -14.74
C GLU A 45 0.81 -2.21 -14.33
N VAL A 46 0.70 -1.31 -15.28
CA VAL A 46 0.89 0.13 -15.09
C VAL A 46 -0.48 0.76 -15.31
N ARG A 47 -0.87 1.68 -14.44
CA ARG A 47 -2.12 2.41 -14.61
C ARG A 47 -2.08 3.25 -15.89
N ASP A 48 -3.25 3.58 -16.43
CA ASP A 48 -3.38 4.34 -17.68
C ASP A 48 -2.61 5.66 -17.67
N ASN A 49 -2.42 6.24 -16.48
CA ASN A 49 -1.65 7.48 -16.31
C ASN A 49 -0.14 7.25 -16.16
N GLY A 50 0.34 6.02 -16.37
CA GLY A 50 1.75 5.67 -16.23
C GLY A 50 2.24 5.48 -14.81
N VAL A 51 1.37 5.54 -13.82
CA VAL A 51 1.74 5.38 -12.40
C VAL A 51 1.93 3.91 -12.07
N THR A 52 3.05 3.59 -11.46
CA THR A 52 3.37 2.23 -11.02
C THR A 52 2.43 1.80 -9.90
N ILE A 53 1.89 0.60 -10.00
CA ILE A 53 1.14 -0.02 -8.90
C ILE A 53 2.16 -0.49 -7.85
N CYS A 54 2.11 0.09 -6.65
CA CYS A 54 3.05 -0.23 -5.57
C CYS A 54 2.67 -1.50 -4.82
N ALA A 55 1.38 -1.68 -4.57
CA ALA A 55 0.85 -2.82 -3.81
C ALA A 55 -0.62 -3.01 -4.13
N TYR A 56 -1.13 -4.18 -3.82
CA TYR A 56 -2.56 -4.48 -3.95
C TYR A 56 -2.96 -5.62 -3.01
N THR A 57 -4.26 -5.76 -2.79
CA THR A 57 -4.84 -6.88 -2.05
C THR A 57 -5.43 -7.86 -3.06
N THR A 58 -5.18 -9.14 -2.86
CA THR A 58 -5.72 -10.20 -3.73
C THR A 58 -6.31 -11.33 -2.90
N VAL A 59 -7.19 -12.10 -3.53
CA VAL A 59 -7.86 -13.26 -2.93
C VAL A 59 -7.49 -14.49 -3.77
N ASP A 60 -7.05 -15.56 -3.13
CA ASP A 60 -6.72 -16.80 -3.83
C ASP A 60 -7.96 -17.64 -4.11
N ASN A 61 -7.76 -18.86 -4.68
CA ASN A 61 -8.85 -19.77 -5.02
C ASN A 61 -9.62 -20.30 -3.81
N TYR A 62 -9.05 -20.17 -2.62
CA TYR A 62 -9.66 -20.63 -1.36
C TYR A 62 -10.36 -19.50 -0.61
N GLY A 63 -10.36 -18.28 -1.17
CA GLY A 63 -10.93 -17.11 -0.52
C GLY A 63 -10.01 -16.43 0.49
N ASP A 64 -8.75 -16.83 0.56
CA ASP A 64 -7.77 -16.23 1.46
C ASP A 64 -7.19 -14.94 0.90
N LYS A 65 -7.11 -13.91 1.73
CA LYS A 65 -6.60 -12.59 1.33
C LYS A 65 -5.10 -12.47 1.58
N TYR A 66 -4.43 -11.82 0.65
CA TYR A 66 -3.00 -11.51 0.72
C TYR A 66 -2.76 -10.06 0.34
N ILE A 67 -1.80 -9.45 1.00
CA ILE A 67 -1.26 -8.16 0.57
C ILE A 67 -0.01 -8.45 -0.25
N VAL A 68 0.01 -7.93 -1.46
CA VAL A 68 1.10 -8.13 -2.42
C VAL A 68 1.76 -6.79 -2.68
N VAL A 69 3.08 -6.75 -2.51
CA VAL A 69 3.88 -5.56 -2.77
C VAL A 69 4.70 -5.78 -4.04
N ASN A 70 4.80 -4.76 -4.87
CA ASN A 70 5.58 -4.83 -6.09
C ASN A 70 7.02 -5.23 -5.78
N ASN A 71 7.47 -6.28 -6.45
CA ASN A 71 8.77 -6.91 -6.23
C ASN A 71 9.95 -5.95 -6.38
N LYS A 72 9.81 -4.88 -7.17
CA LYS A 72 10.87 -3.88 -7.31
C LYS A 72 11.20 -3.16 -5.99
N PHE A 73 10.31 -3.22 -5.00
CA PHE A 73 10.47 -2.57 -3.69
C PHE A 73 10.99 -3.51 -2.60
N GLN A 74 11.39 -4.73 -2.94
CA GLN A 74 11.79 -5.74 -1.96
C GLN A 74 12.98 -5.32 -1.07
N LYS A 75 13.80 -4.39 -1.54
CA LYS A 75 14.98 -3.90 -0.81
C LYS A 75 14.76 -2.54 -0.15
N GLU A 76 13.55 -2.01 -0.23
CA GLU A 76 13.22 -0.75 0.41
C GLU A 76 13.23 -0.87 1.94
N SER A 77 13.33 0.26 2.63
CA SER A 77 13.33 0.29 4.10
C SER A 77 12.04 -0.30 4.67
N LEU A 78 12.11 -0.84 5.89
CA LEU A 78 10.91 -1.31 6.60
C LEU A 78 9.91 -0.18 6.80
N GLU A 79 10.38 1.03 7.03
CA GLU A 79 9.56 2.23 7.22
C GLU A 79 8.74 2.53 5.96
N ALA A 80 9.36 2.47 4.80
CA ALA A 80 8.67 2.70 3.52
C ALA A 80 7.68 1.56 3.23
N LEU A 81 8.07 0.32 3.45
CA LEU A 81 7.20 -0.83 3.28
C LEU A 81 6.00 -0.79 4.24
N ALA A 82 6.22 -0.38 5.49
CA ALA A 82 5.15 -0.21 6.47
C ALA A 82 4.09 0.78 5.98
N SER A 83 4.50 1.83 5.30
CA SER A 83 3.59 2.84 4.76
C SER A 83 2.69 2.26 3.66
N LEU A 84 3.24 1.41 2.78
CA LEU A 84 2.44 0.69 1.78
C LEU A 84 1.46 -0.28 2.43
N VAL A 85 1.90 -1.01 3.46
CA VAL A 85 1.04 -1.92 4.20
C VAL A 85 -0.12 -1.16 4.86
N ALA A 86 0.13 0.04 5.38
CA ALA A 86 -0.91 0.90 5.95
C ALA A 86 -2.01 1.19 4.95
N HIS A 87 -1.66 1.52 3.70
CA HIS A 87 -2.60 1.75 2.63
C HIS A 87 -3.48 0.52 2.39
N GLU A 88 -2.85 -0.63 2.20
CA GLU A 88 -3.59 -1.85 1.86
C GLU A 88 -4.45 -2.35 3.01
N LEU A 89 -4.00 -2.23 4.25
CA LEU A 89 -4.80 -2.62 5.42
C LEU A 89 -6.01 -1.72 5.67
N THR A 90 -6.04 -0.54 5.08
CA THR A 90 -7.19 0.35 5.19
C THR A 90 -8.38 -0.16 4.37
N HIS A 91 -8.12 -0.92 3.30
CA HIS A 91 -9.16 -1.46 2.45
C HIS A 91 -9.89 -2.63 3.12
N VAL A 92 -11.16 -2.43 3.43
CA VAL A 92 -12.04 -3.46 4.01
C VAL A 92 -13.18 -3.85 3.08
N LEU A 93 -13.46 -3.03 2.06
CA LEU A 93 -14.50 -3.27 1.08
C LEU A 93 -13.95 -4.04 -0.12
N ASP A 94 -14.77 -4.91 -0.71
CA ASP A 94 -14.38 -5.65 -1.93
C ASP A 94 -14.11 -4.70 -3.10
N LYS A 95 -14.88 -3.61 -3.17
CA LYS A 95 -14.68 -2.53 -4.14
C LYS A 95 -14.46 -1.24 -3.36
N PRO A 96 -13.27 -0.68 -3.39
CA PRO A 96 -12.99 0.54 -2.64
C PRO A 96 -13.82 1.72 -3.17
N THR A 97 -14.34 2.51 -2.24
CA THR A 97 -14.99 3.79 -2.55
C THR A 97 -13.94 4.89 -2.59
N VAL A 98 -14.32 6.07 -3.10
CA VAL A 98 -13.45 7.25 -3.04
C VAL A 98 -13.06 7.54 -1.59
N ASP A 99 -14.02 7.48 -0.66
CA ASP A 99 -13.74 7.76 0.75
C ASP A 99 -12.75 6.75 1.35
N GLU A 100 -12.87 5.47 1.03
CA GLU A 100 -11.93 4.46 1.50
C GLU A 100 -10.53 4.68 0.92
N GLU A 101 -10.42 5.01 -0.38
CA GLU A 101 -9.13 5.31 -0.99
C GLU A 101 -8.48 6.56 -0.39
N VAL A 102 -9.27 7.60 -0.12
CA VAL A 102 -8.77 8.79 0.57
C VAL A 102 -8.23 8.42 1.94
N GLU A 103 -8.96 7.63 2.70
CA GLU A 103 -8.52 7.16 4.01
C GLU A 103 -7.24 6.33 3.92
N ALA A 104 -7.14 5.45 2.89
CA ALA A 104 -5.97 4.63 2.67
C ALA A 104 -4.72 5.48 2.43
N TYR A 105 -4.81 6.51 1.58
CA TYR A 105 -3.70 7.42 1.34
C TYR A 105 -3.35 8.25 2.58
N ILE A 106 -4.34 8.66 3.36
CA ILE A 106 -4.11 9.38 4.61
C ILE A 106 -3.34 8.50 5.60
N ASN A 107 -3.74 7.24 5.76
CA ASN A 107 -3.03 6.31 6.63
C ASN A 107 -1.61 6.03 6.16
N GLU A 108 -1.42 5.90 4.84
CA GLU A 108 -0.08 5.78 4.25
C GLU A 108 0.78 7.00 4.60
N ALA A 109 0.24 8.20 4.42
CA ALA A 109 0.94 9.45 4.74
C ALA A 109 1.24 9.57 6.23
N LEU A 110 0.29 9.19 7.09
CA LEU A 110 0.49 9.23 8.55
C LEU A 110 1.60 8.28 8.99
N ALA A 111 1.60 7.06 8.46
CA ALA A 111 2.65 6.09 8.76
C ALA A 111 4.01 6.62 8.31
N TRP A 112 4.09 7.08 7.07
CA TRP A 112 5.33 7.61 6.53
C TRP A 112 5.85 8.81 7.31
N ASN A 113 4.98 9.74 7.66
CA ASN A 113 5.37 10.92 8.44
C ASN A 113 5.95 10.55 9.82
N LYS A 114 5.43 9.50 10.43
CA LYS A 114 5.91 9.03 11.74
C LYS A 114 7.20 8.23 11.65
N LEU A 115 7.42 7.52 10.54
CA LEU A 115 8.50 6.56 10.40
C LEU A 115 9.70 7.11 9.64
N LYS A 116 9.51 8.04 8.72
CA LYS A 116 10.61 8.58 7.92
C LYS A 116 11.68 9.22 8.78
N ASN A 117 12.93 9.06 8.36
CA ASN A 117 14.07 9.62 9.07
C ASN A 117 15.24 9.82 8.09
N ASP A 118 16.27 10.54 8.53
CA ASP A 118 17.41 10.93 7.68
C ASP A 118 18.31 9.74 7.27
N LYS A 119 18.13 8.58 7.89
CA LYS A 119 18.92 7.39 7.56
C LYS A 119 18.37 6.63 6.37
N ILE A 120 17.15 6.93 5.97
CA ILE A 120 16.50 6.28 4.82
C ILE A 120 17.00 6.94 3.54
N GLU A 121 17.63 6.14 2.67
CA GLU A 121 18.13 6.65 1.41
C GLU A 121 16.98 6.99 0.46
N PRO A 122 17.08 8.11 -0.28
CA PRO A 122 16.10 8.44 -1.31
C PRO A 122 15.97 7.32 -2.35
N SER A 123 14.73 7.03 -2.76
CA SER A 123 14.41 5.99 -3.72
C SER A 123 13.14 6.36 -4.47
N GLU A 124 12.79 5.57 -5.50
CA GLU A 124 11.50 5.74 -6.17
C GLU A 124 10.34 5.68 -5.18
N LEU A 125 10.37 4.71 -4.26
CA LEU A 125 9.28 4.56 -3.27
C LEU A 125 9.23 5.73 -2.30
N THR A 126 10.36 6.18 -1.79
CA THR A 126 10.35 7.34 -0.87
C THR A 126 9.87 8.61 -1.56
N GLU A 127 10.14 8.79 -2.86
CA GLU A 127 9.58 9.91 -3.62
C GLU A 127 8.07 9.84 -3.73
N ILE A 128 7.53 8.64 -4.00
CA ILE A 128 6.08 8.41 -4.05
C ILE A 128 5.46 8.74 -2.69
N LEU A 129 6.04 8.24 -1.61
CA LEU A 129 5.53 8.45 -0.25
C LEU A 129 5.60 9.92 0.16
N ASN A 130 6.68 10.61 -0.18
CA ASN A 130 6.81 12.05 0.08
C ASN A 130 5.78 12.86 -0.70
N HIS A 131 5.48 12.46 -1.93
CA HIS A 131 4.46 13.12 -2.74
C HIS A 131 3.07 12.96 -2.10
N VAL A 132 2.72 11.75 -1.68
CA VAL A 132 1.44 11.49 -1.01
C VAL A 132 1.34 12.28 0.30
N LEU A 133 2.42 12.32 1.08
CA LEU A 133 2.46 13.09 2.33
C LEU A 133 2.22 14.59 2.06
N GLU A 134 2.85 15.14 1.02
CA GLU A 134 2.67 16.55 0.67
C GLU A 134 1.23 16.83 0.20
N LEU A 135 0.65 15.95 -0.62
CA LEU A 135 -0.76 16.06 -1.01
C LEU A 135 -1.68 16.06 0.22
N CYS A 136 -1.37 15.21 1.20
CA CYS A 136 -2.13 15.14 2.43
C CYS A 136 -2.04 16.45 3.23
N ARG A 137 -0.84 17.04 3.33
CA ARG A 137 -0.63 18.33 4.01
C ARG A 137 -1.38 19.47 3.34
N GLN A 138 -1.52 19.42 2.01
CA GLN A 138 -2.23 20.43 1.22
C GLN A 138 -3.74 20.21 1.16
N GLY A 139 -4.25 19.11 1.72
CA GLY A 139 -5.65 18.76 1.63
C GLY A 139 -6.10 18.31 0.24
N GLU A 140 -5.16 17.80 -0.60
CA GLU A 140 -5.39 17.48 -2.01
C GLU A 140 -5.58 15.99 -2.31
N ILE A 141 -5.60 15.13 -1.28
CA ILE A 141 -5.69 13.68 -1.49
C ILE A 141 -6.97 13.31 -2.24
N ARG A 142 -8.12 13.89 -1.89
CA ARG A 142 -9.38 13.58 -2.56
C ARG A 142 -9.32 13.93 -4.06
N ASN A 143 -8.78 15.08 -4.41
CA ASN A 143 -8.61 15.48 -5.80
C ASN A 143 -7.68 14.51 -6.54
N TYR A 144 -6.61 14.08 -5.89
CA TYR A 144 -5.69 13.09 -6.44
C TYR A 144 -6.40 11.78 -6.75
N VAL A 145 -7.19 11.25 -5.83
CA VAL A 145 -7.96 10.01 -6.01
C VAL A 145 -8.97 10.15 -7.14
N VAL A 146 -9.77 11.21 -7.12
CA VAL A 146 -10.84 11.44 -8.11
C VAL A 146 -10.27 11.63 -9.51
N ASN A 147 -9.13 12.31 -9.64
CA ASN A 147 -8.52 12.61 -10.94
C ASN A 147 -7.64 11.48 -11.46
N SER A 148 -7.42 10.41 -10.69
CA SER A 148 -6.70 9.23 -11.17
C SER A 148 -7.62 8.43 -12.11
N GLY A 149 -7.22 8.26 -13.36
CA GLY A 149 -8.02 7.53 -14.35
C GLY A 149 -8.38 6.12 -13.90
N PHE A 150 -7.44 5.44 -13.24
CA PHE A 150 -7.66 4.10 -12.70
C PHE A 150 -8.80 4.09 -11.67
N TYR A 151 -8.75 5.03 -10.72
CA TYR A 151 -9.74 5.09 -9.66
C TYR A 151 -11.11 5.55 -10.17
N GLN A 152 -11.14 6.44 -11.16
CA GLN A 152 -12.39 6.86 -11.78
C GLN A 152 -13.14 5.66 -12.37
N ASP A 153 -12.44 4.82 -13.12
CA ASP A 153 -13.03 3.65 -13.74
C ASP A 153 -13.49 2.62 -12.70
N ASN A 154 -12.65 2.34 -11.71
CA ASN A 154 -12.93 1.33 -10.68
C ASN A 154 -14.01 1.77 -9.69
N LEU A 155 -14.16 3.07 -9.48
CA LEU A 155 -15.12 3.63 -8.54
C LEU A 155 -16.42 4.09 -9.22
N GLY A 156 -16.53 3.95 -10.54
CA GLY A 156 -17.71 4.37 -11.29
C GLY A 156 -17.87 5.89 -11.35
N LEU A 157 -16.82 6.63 -11.24
CA LEU A 157 -16.82 8.10 -11.27
C LEU A 157 -16.48 8.59 -12.69
N ASN A 158 -17.42 8.44 -13.59
CA ASN A 158 -17.25 8.95 -14.96
C ASN A 158 -17.87 10.33 -15.10
#